data_78bf2b2167c403191db633f51c598b29
#
_entry.id   78bf2b2167c403191db633f51c598b29
#
_cell.length_a   1.000
_cell.length_b   1.000
_cell.length_c   1.000
_cell.angle_alpha   90.00
_cell.angle_beta   90.00
_cell.angle_gamma   90.00
#
_symmetry.space_group_name_H-M   'P 1'
#
loop_
_entity.id
_entity.type
_entity.pdbx_description
1 polymer ?
#
loop_
_entity_poly.entity_id
_entity_poly.type
_entity_poly.pdbx_seq_one_letter_code
_entity_poly.pdbx_strand_id
1 'polypeptide(L)' 'MRKPVHMTMEGFEVIEKTAVLSGNSGRIYVPKDWIGKKVRAVLLE' A
#
# COMPACT_ATOMS: atom_id res chain seq x y z
N MET A 1 -6.34 19.15 5.58
CA MET A 1 -5.99 18.20 6.64
C MET A 1 -6.77 16.90 6.45
N ARG A 2 -6.09 15.77 6.56
CA ARG A 2 -6.72 14.46 6.40
C ARG A 2 -7.36 14.01 7.70
N LYS A 3 -8.48 13.35 7.58
CA LYS A 3 -9.14 12.73 8.73
C LYS A 3 -8.79 11.24 8.77
N PRO A 4 -8.53 10.69 9.95
CA PRO A 4 -8.34 9.25 10.07
C PRO A 4 -9.56 8.48 9.58
N VAL A 5 -9.31 7.35 8.96
CA VAL A 5 -10.33 6.42 8.51
C VAL A 5 -10.14 5.11 9.25
N HIS A 6 -11.20 4.63 9.87
CA HIS A 6 -11.17 3.34 10.52
C HIS A 6 -11.61 2.27 9.53
N MET A 7 -10.78 1.25 9.37
CA MET A 7 -11.03 0.18 8.42
C MET A 7 -10.79 -1.17 9.07
N THR A 8 -11.61 -2.13 8.67
CA THR A 8 -11.37 -3.53 8.96
C THR A 8 -10.87 -4.19 7.67
N MET A 9 -9.76 -4.90 7.75
CA MET A 9 -9.15 -5.51 6.59
C MET A 9 -8.85 -6.98 6.88
N GLU A 10 -9.08 -7.80 5.86
CA GLU A 10 -8.63 -9.18 5.85
C GLU A 10 -7.63 -9.34 4.72
N GLY A 11 -6.59 -10.13 4.94
CA GLY A 11 -5.58 -10.36 3.94
C GLY A 11 -4.73 -11.56 4.30
N PHE A 12 -3.87 -11.95 3.39
CA PHE A 12 -2.98 -13.08 3.55
C PHE A 12 -1.58 -12.66 4.04
N GLU A 13 -1.16 -11.45 3.68
CA GLU A 13 0.14 -10.91 4.07
C GLU A 13 0.04 -9.40 4.26
N VAL A 14 0.90 -8.85 5.11
CA VAL A 14 1.02 -7.42 5.32
C VAL A 14 2.49 -7.03 5.25
N ILE A 15 2.79 -5.96 4.52
CA ILE A 15 4.11 -5.34 4.51
C ILE A 15 3.97 -3.84 4.74
N GLU A 16 5.03 -3.22 5.27
CA GLU A 16 5.12 -1.77 5.35
C GLU A 16 6.30 -1.31 4.51
N LYS A 17 6.08 -0.29 3.70
CA LYS A 17 7.08 0.28 2.80
C LYS A 17 6.92 1.78 2.75
N THR A 18 8.00 2.47 2.45
CA THR A 18 7.96 3.89 2.13
C THR A 18 7.82 4.05 0.63
N ALA A 19 6.81 4.80 0.21
CA ALA A 19 6.62 5.08 -1.20
C ALA A 19 7.74 5.98 -1.72
N VAL A 20 8.19 5.73 -2.93
CA VAL A 20 9.24 6.49 -3.59
C VAL A 20 8.72 7.15 -4.85
N LEU A 21 9.40 8.21 -5.28
CA LEU A 21 9.00 8.96 -6.47
C LEU A 21 9.12 8.09 -7.73
N SER A 22 8.12 8.19 -8.59
CA SER A 22 8.12 7.55 -9.90
C SER A 22 7.40 8.46 -10.90
N GLY A 23 8.17 9.26 -11.67
CA GLY A 23 7.59 10.27 -12.54
C GLY A 23 6.78 11.28 -11.74
N ASN A 24 5.50 11.44 -12.05
CA ASN A 24 4.58 12.34 -11.35
C ASN A 24 3.78 11.64 -10.24
N SER A 25 4.15 10.42 -9.89
CA SER A 25 3.45 9.65 -8.87
C SER A 25 4.44 8.97 -7.92
N GLY A 26 3.93 8.22 -6.98
CA GLY A 26 4.76 7.41 -6.12
C GLY A 26 4.54 5.92 -6.40
N ARG A 27 5.47 5.11 -5.96
CA ARG A 27 5.35 3.65 -6.06
C ARG A 27 5.90 2.97 -4.82
N ILE A 28 5.41 1.79 -4.55
CA ILE A 28 5.97 0.88 -3.57
C ILE A 28 6.28 -0.45 -4.27
N TYR A 29 7.28 -1.15 -3.75
CA TYR A 29 7.62 -2.49 -4.24
C TYR A 29 6.99 -3.53 -3.33
N VAL A 30 6.38 -4.52 -3.92
CA VAL A 30 5.79 -5.64 -3.20
C VAL A 30 6.51 -6.93 -3.59
N PRO A 31 6.37 -7.99 -2.80
CA PRO A 31 6.94 -9.29 -3.17
C PRO A 31 6.52 -9.73 -4.57
N LYS A 32 7.41 -10.40 -5.27
CA LYS A 32 7.17 -10.78 -6.66
C LYS A 32 5.94 -11.67 -6.83
N ASP A 33 5.66 -12.51 -5.87
CA ASP A 33 4.50 -13.41 -5.92
C ASP A 33 3.15 -12.70 -5.74
N TRP A 34 3.19 -11.39 -5.43
CA TRP A 34 1.97 -10.57 -5.38
C TRP A 34 1.56 -10.05 -6.76
N ILE A 35 2.43 -10.18 -7.76
CA ILE A 35 2.14 -9.69 -9.12
C ILE A 35 0.87 -10.36 -9.63
N GLY A 36 -0.05 -9.55 -10.17
CA GLY A 36 -1.34 -10.03 -10.63
C GLY A 36 -2.38 -10.22 -9.52
N LYS A 37 -2.00 -10.01 -8.27
CA LYS A 37 -2.89 -10.10 -7.13
C LYS A 37 -3.49 -8.74 -6.81
N LYS A 38 -4.66 -8.75 -6.22
CA LYS A 38 -5.32 -7.52 -5.78
C LYS A 38 -4.77 -7.08 -4.43
N VAL A 39 -4.32 -5.85 -4.37
CA VAL A 39 -3.69 -5.28 -3.18
C VAL A 39 -4.44 -4.01 -2.79
N ARG A 40 -4.49 -3.74 -1.50
CA ARG A 40 -5.07 -2.49 -0.99
C ARG A 40 -3.96 -1.65 -0.37
N ALA A 41 -3.92 -0.38 -0.73
CA ALA A 41 -2.95 0.55 -0.18
C ALA A 41 -3.61 1.42 0.89
N VAL A 42 -2.90 1.62 2.01
CA VAL A 42 -3.36 2.43 3.13
C VAL A 42 -2.25 3.40 3.51
N LEU A 43 -2.60 4.67 3.63
CA LEU A 43 -1.66 5.69 4.09
C LEU A 43 -1.67 5.71 5.62
N LEU A 44 -0.50 5.60 6.23
CA LEU A 44 -0.35 5.55 7.69
C LEU A 44 0.06 6.88 8.32
N GLU A 45 0.38 7.85 7.51
CA GLU A 45 0.84 9.16 7.99
C GLU A 45 0.04 10.31 7.41
#